data_91a7dc44027f35659f133547511e3619
#
_entry.id   91a7dc44027f35659f133547511e3619
#
_cell.length_a   1.000
_cell.length_b   1.000
_cell.length_c   1.000
_cell.angle_alpha   90.00
_cell.angle_beta   90.00
_cell.angle_gamma   90.00
#
_symmetry.space_group_name_H-M   'P 1'
#
loop_
_entity.id
_entity.type
_entity.pdbx_description
1 polymer ?
#
loop_
_entity_poly.entity_id
_entity_poly.type
_entity_poly.pdbx_seq_one_letter_code
_entity_poly.pdbx_strand_id
1 'polypeptide(L)'
;DENEWLDVEKLPMFDIEYLFIKIRAVSVGETVKLNLTCQEEQCNGTGEVTVNLDDIQCTKPTGVEPKIMITDELGVVLRYPDWNLMEGVQKIDSNQQPIEMLKACITEIFDSESVYDADDISKKELSEFVDNLTFPQIEKLGEYFDDMPKVFYDASYKCNTCGKEQSRTLEGLQSFF
;
A
#
# COMPACT_ATOMS: atom_id res chain seq x y z
N ASP A 1 8.36 -13.56 -26.23
CA ASP A 1 9.15 -14.71 -25.77
C ASP A 1 8.36 -15.47 -24.72
N GLU A 2 8.09 -16.76 -24.97
CA GLU A 2 7.16 -17.62 -24.20
C GLU A 2 7.71 -18.09 -22.83
N ASN A 3 8.68 -17.43 -22.24
CA ASN A 3 9.33 -17.82 -20.99
C ASN A 3 9.72 -16.64 -20.07
N GLU A 4 9.00 -15.54 -20.11
CA GLU A 4 9.21 -14.49 -19.13
C GLU A 4 8.45 -14.87 -17.85
N TRP A 5 9.16 -15.49 -16.90
CA TRP A 5 8.61 -15.82 -15.59
C TRP A 5 8.28 -14.53 -14.85
N LEU A 6 7.08 -14.45 -14.28
CA LEU A 6 6.68 -13.35 -13.43
C LEU A 6 7.63 -13.27 -12.23
N ASP A 7 8.37 -12.17 -12.13
CA ASP A 7 9.23 -11.89 -10.99
C ASP A 7 8.37 -11.31 -9.86
N VAL A 8 7.90 -12.18 -8.97
CA VAL A 8 6.98 -11.82 -7.89
C VAL A 8 7.59 -10.79 -6.94
N GLU A 9 8.91 -10.79 -6.77
CA GLU A 9 9.60 -9.85 -5.87
C GLU A 9 9.58 -8.40 -6.37
N LYS A 10 9.32 -8.22 -7.68
CA LYS A 10 9.19 -6.89 -8.31
C LYS A 10 7.76 -6.40 -8.42
N LEU A 11 6.79 -7.23 -8.04
CA LEU A 11 5.39 -6.81 -8.05
C LEU A 11 5.13 -5.81 -6.91
N PRO A 12 4.25 -4.82 -7.13
CA PRO A 12 3.71 -4.01 -6.06
C PRO A 12 3.06 -4.86 -4.97
N MET A 13 3.15 -4.43 -3.72
CA MET A 13 2.62 -5.19 -2.58
C MET A 13 1.15 -5.56 -2.71
N PHE A 14 0.30 -4.67 -3.21
CA PHE A 14 -1.12 -4.94 -3.38
C PHE A 14 -1.41 -6.07 -4.40
N ASP A 15 -0.57 -6.21 -5.44
CA ASP A 15 -0.67 -7.31 -6.40
C ASP A 15 -0.28 -8.64 -5.75
N ILE A 16 0.78 -8.64 -4.93
CA ILE A 16 1.20 -9.83 -4.16
C ILE A 16 0.10 -10.24 -3.18
N GLU A 17 -0.47 -9.29 -2.44
CA GLU A 17 -1.57 -9.53 -1.51
C GLU A 17 -2.79 -10.13 -2.23
N TYR A 18 -3.18 -9.57 -3.36
CA TYR A 18 -4.30 -10.05 -4.16
C TYR A 18 -4.06 -11.45 -4.71
N LEU A 19 -2.87 -11.70 -5.27
CA LEU A 19 -2.47 -13.04 -5.75
C LEU A 19 -2.49 -14.07 -4.61
N PHE A 20 -1.95 -13.71 -3.45
CA PHE A 20 -1.95 -14.59 -2.27
C PHE A 20 -3.38 -14.98 -1.86
N ILE A 21 -4.30 -14.02 -1.80
CA ILE A 21 -5.71 -14.26 -1.48
C ILE A 21 -6.32 -15.25 -2.48
N LYS A 22 -6.09 -15.04 -3.78
CA LYS A 22 -6.64 -15.92 -4.83
C LYS A 22 -6.05 -17.33 -4.80
N ILE A 23 -4.74 -17.46 -4.60
CA ILE A 23 -4.08 -18.76 -4.41
C ILE A 23 -4.64 -19.47 -3.16
N ARG A 24 -4.81 -18.73 -2.06
CA ARG A 24 -5.37 -19.24 -0.81
C ARG A 24 -6.80 -19.77 -1.00
N ALA A 25 -7.64 -19.03 -1.72
CA ALA A 25 -9.01 -19.42 -2.00
C ALA A 25 -9.09 -20.79 -2.70
N VAL A 26 -8.28 -21.01 -3.75
CA VAL A 26 -8.31 -22.27 -4.51
C VAL A 26 -7.56 -23.42 -3.83
N SER A 27 -6.58 -23.14 -2.95
CA SER A 27 -5.71 -24.17 -2.37
C SER A 27 -6.21 -24.71 -1.02
N VAL A 28 -6.82 -23.87 -0.18
CA VAL A 28 -7.18 -24.22 1.20
C VAL A 28 -8.68 -24.09 1.45
N GLY A 29 -9.35 -23.16 0.76
CA GLY A 29 -10.79 -22.94 0.88
C GLY A 29 -11.18 -21.51 0.59
N GLU A 30 -12.37 -21.34 0.05
CA GLU A 30 -12.90 -20.07 -0.45
C GLU A 30 -13.31 -19.10 0.67
N THR A 31 -13.44 -19.56 1.90
CA THR A 31 -13.98 -18.73 2.99
C THR A 31 -13.06 -18.66 4.20
N VAL A 32 -13.05 -17.50 4.85
CA VAL A 32 -12.44 -17.29 6.17
C VAL A 32 -13.47 -16.76 7.16
N LYS A 33 -13.34 -17.13 8.43
CA LYS A 33 -14.19 -16.62 9.52
C LYS A 33 -13.37 -15.65 10.37
N LEU A 34 -13.92 -14.46 10.55
CA LEU A 34 -13.29 -13.39 11.30
C LEU A 34 -14.18 -12.99 12.47
N ASN A 35 -13.57 -12.64 13.58
CA ASN A 35 -14.23 -12.04 14.74
C ASN A 35 -13.88 -10.56 14.81
N LEU A 36 -14.84 -9.70 14.50
CA LEU A 36 -14.66 -8.26 14.50
C LEU A 36 -15.17 -7.65 15.80
N THR A 37 -14.38 -6.74 16.38
CA THR A 37 -14.79 -6.00 17.59
C THR A 37 -15.89 -5.00 17.27
N CYS A 38 -16.80 -4.85 18.21
CA CYS A 38 -17.88 -3.86 18.13
C CYS A 38 -17.33 -2.43 18.12
N GLN A 39 -17.88 -1.57 17.27
CA GLN A 39 -17.47 -0.17 17.14
C GLN A 39 -18.26 0.77 18.09
N GLU A 40 -19.25 0.23 18.84
CA GLU A 40 -20.00 1.02 19.82
C GLU A 40 -19.15 1.32 21.04
N GLU A 41 -19.14 2.59 21.43
CA GLU A 41 -18.51 3.02 22.68
C GLU A 41 -19.05 2.20 23.87
N GLN A 42 -18.16 1.73 24.71
CA GLN A 42 -18.47 0.91 25.91
C GLN A 42 -18.99 -0.52 25.61
N CYS A 43 -19.07 -0.95 24.35
CA CYS A 43 -19.36 -2.32 24.00
C CYS A 43 -18.10 -3.10 23.68
N ASN A 44 -17.67 -3.99 24.57
CA ASN A 44 -16.52 -4.88 24.33
C ASN A 44 -16.92 -6.20 23.63
N GLY A 45 -18.06 -6.18 22.92
CA GLY A 45 -18.57 -7.34 22.18
C GLY A 45 -17.84 -7.56 20.86
N THR A 46 -18.10 -8.71 20.26
CA THR A 46 -17.59 -9.07 18.93
C THR A 46 -18.72 -9.58 18.06
N GLY A 47 -18.51 -9.62 16.75
CA GLY A 47 -19.41 -10.29 15.81
C GLY A 47 -18.61 -11.14 14.83
N GLU A 48 -19.14 -12.32 14.50
CA GLU A 48 -18.54 -13.20 13.48
C GLU A 48 -18.99 -12.75 12.09
N VAL A 49 -18.06 -12.71 11.15
CA VAL A 49 -18.32 -12.56 9.72
C VAL A 49 -17.62 -13.66 8.95
N THR A 50 -18.31 -14.23 7.97
CA THR A 50 -17.71 -15.16 7.02
C THR A 50 -17.44 -14.39 5.73
N VAL A 51 -16.18 -14.27 5.37
CA VAL A 51 -15.72 -13.61 4.16
C VAL A 51 -15.44 -14.66 3.09
N ASN A 52 -16.06 -14.52 1.92
CA ASN A 52 -15.65 -15.28 0.75
C ASN A 52 -14.45 -14.56 0.12
N LEU A 53 -13.33 -15.26 0.00
CA LEU A 53 -12.07 -14.70 -0.55
C LEU A 53 -12.21 -14.26 -2.02
N ASP A 54 -13.18 -14.83 -2.75
CA ASP A 54 -13.46 -14.41 -4.12
C ASP A 54 -14.13 -13.04 -4.21
N ASP A 55 -14.85 -12.63 -3.16
CA ASP A 55 -15.52 -11.33 -3.09
C ASP A 55 -14.55 -10.19 -2.70
N ILE A 56 -13.32 -10.51 -2.29
CA ILE A 56 -12.29 -9.51 -2.00
C ILE A 56 -11.90 -8.80 -3.29
N GLN A 57 -11.94 -7.49 -3.24
CA GLN A 57 -11.67 -6.59 -4.37
C GLN A 57 -10.36 -5.85 -4.16
N CYS A 58 -9.83 -5.28 -5.24
CA CYS A 58 -8.75 -4.31 -5.19
C CYS A 58 -9.30 -2.93 -5.58
N THR A 59 -8.99 -1.90 -4.82
CA THR A 59 -9.35 -0.54 -5.19
C THR A 59 -8.65 -0.16 -6.50
N LYS A 60 -9.28 0.72 -7.27
CA LYS A 60 -8.62 1.29 -8.46
C LYS A 60 -7.96 2.60 -8.07
N PRO A 61 -6.77 2.89 -8.60
CA PRO A 61 -6.16 4.21 -8.41
C PRO A 61 -7.11 5.29 -8.93
N THR A 62 -7.17 6.42 -8.26
CA THR A 62 -8.02 7.56 -8.69
C THR A 62 -7.39 8.33 -9.85
N GLY A 63 -6.14 8.00 -10.21
CA GLY A 63 -5.42 8.52 -11.35
C GLY A 63 -4.34 9.53 -10.99
N VAL A 64 -3.80 9.46 -9.77
CA VAL A 64 -2.59 10.22 -9.45
C VAL A 64 -1.45 9.69 -10.32
N GLU A 65 -0.94 10.56 -11.18
CA GLU A 65 0.16 10.22 -12.07
C GLU A 65 1.44 9.98 -11.27
N PRO A 66 2.29 9.00 -11.66
CA PRO A 66 3.56 8.75 -10.98
C PRO A 66 4.56 9.89 -11.14
N LYS A 67 4.35 10.75 -12.15
CA LYS A 67 5.18 11.91 -12.44
C LYS A 67 4.62 13.14 -11.72
N ILE A 68 5.29 13.57 -10.65
CA ILE A 68 4.82 14.62 -9.75
C ILE A 68 5.75 15.82 -9.79
N MET A 69 5.21 16.99 -10.12
CA MET A 69 5.94 18.25 -10.02
C MET A 69 6.04 18.70 -8.57
N ILE A 70 7.24 18.91 -8.07
CA ILE A 70 7.52 19.44 -6.72
C ILE A 70 7.51 20.96 -6.73
N THR A 71 8.04 21.55 -7.78
CA THR A 71 8.01 22.99 -8.08
C THR A 71 7.60 23.18 -9.54
N ASP A 72 7.59 24.42 -10.04
CA ASP A 72 7.30 24.71 -11.46
C ASP A 72 8.35 24.10 -12.40
N GLU A 73 9.57 23.86 -11.92
CA GLU A 73 10.70 23.41 -12.74
C GLU A 73 11.25 22.04 -12.35
N LEU A 74 10.94 21.54 -11.16
CA LEU A 74 11.51 20.32 -10.60
C LEU A 74 10.40 19.31 -10.28
N GLY A 75 10.60 18.06 -10.65
CA GLY A 75 9.68 16.98 -10.35
C GLY A 75 10.39 15.64 -10.13
N VAL A 76 9.62 14.66 -9.73
CA VAL A 76 10.06 13.28 -9.55
C VAL A 76 9.10 12.30 -10.22
N VAL A 77 9.59 11.12 -10.54
CA VAL A 77 8.78 9.96 -10.91
C VAL A 77 8.84 8.97 -9.76
N LEU A 78 7.68 8.50 -9.30
CA LEU A 78 7.55 7.53 -8.23
C LEU A 78 7.12 6.17 -8.78
N ARG A 79 7.51 5.10 -8.10
CA ARG A 79 6.98 3.75 -8.28
C ARG A 79 6.31 3.27 -7.00
N TYR A 80 5.42 2.29 -7.10
CA TYR A 80 4.87 1.63 -5.93
C TYR A 80 5.93 0.75 -5.26
N PRO A 81 5.89 0.62 -3.92
CA PRO A 81 6.81 -0.25 -3.20
C PRO A 81 6.56 -1.72 -3.56
N ASP A 82 7.65 -2.43 -3.86
CA ASP A 82 7.67 -3.87 -4.04
C ASP A 82 7.96 -4.60 -2.71
N TRP A 83 7.96 -5.93 -2.75
CA TRP A 83 8.23 -6.77 -1.58
C TRP A 83 9.59 -6.48 -0.91
N ASN A 84 10.65 -6.43 -1.71
CA ASN A 84 12.01 -6.24 -1.21
C ASN A 84 12.18 -4.91 -0.49
N LEU A 85 11.57 -3.86 -1.05
CA LEU A 85 11.57 -2.53 -0.46
C LEU A 85 10.82 -2.54 0.88
N MET A 86 9.61 -3.12 0.92
CA MET A 86 8.81 -3.20 2.14
C MET A 86 9.53 -3.98 3.26
N GLU A 87 10.16 -5.11 2.93
CA GLU A 87 10.97 -5.87 3.90
C GLU A 87 12.16 -5.04 4.43
N GLY A 88 12.81 -4.28 3.57
CA GLY A 88 13.91 -3.38 3.94
C GLY A 88 13.45 -2.27 4.89
N VAL A 89 12.38 -1.59 4.55
CA VAL A 89 11.83 -0.47 5.34
C VAL A 89 11.31 -0.91 6.71
N GLN A 90 10.71 -2.09 6.82
CA GLN A 90 10.24 -2.62 8.11
C GLN A 90 11.35 -2.83 9.16
N LYS A 91 12.60 -2.96 8.73
CA LYS A 91 13.77 -3.11 9.60
C LYS A 91 14.30 -1.78 10.16
N ILE A 92 13.77 -0.66 9.69
CA ILE A 92 14.16 0.70 10.07
C ILE A 92 13.26 1.21 11.19
N ASP A 93 13.74 2.19 11.96
CA ASP A 93 12.94 2.87 12.99
C ASP A 93 11.64 3.43 12.39
N SER A 94 10.52 3.20 13.07
CA SER A 94 9.17 3.55 12.57
C SER A 94 9.02 5.03 12.20
N ASN A 95 9.75 5.93 12.87
CA ASN A 95 9.71 7.36 12.57
C ASN A 95 10.41 7.71 11.24
N GLN A 96 11.31 6.86 10.78
CA GLN A 96 12.08 7.07 9.54
C GLN A 96 11.48 6.32 8.35
N GLN A 97 10.63 5.31 8.60
CA GLN A 97 10.06 4.46 7.54
C GLN A 97 9.40 5.26 6.40
N PRO A 98 8.55 6.30 6.64
CA PRO A 98 7.90 7.03 5.56
C PRO A 98 8.90 7.73 4.62
N ILE A 99 9.94 8.33 5.19
CA ILE A 99 10.97 9.04 4.41
C ILE A 99 11.85 8.04 3.64
N GLU A 100 12.25 6.94 4.26
CA GLU A 100 13.05 5.92 3.60
C GLU A 100 12.25 5.19 2.51
N MET A 101 10.94 4.99 2.70
CA MET A 101 10.06 4.49 1.67
C MET A 101 9.98 5.46 0.49
N LEU A 102 9.78 6.75 0.76
CA LEU A 102 9.74 7.77 -0.29
C LEU A 102 11.04 7.76 -1.10
N LYS A 103 12.21 7.79 -0.44
CA LYS A 103 13.52 7.74 -1.11
C LYS A 103 13.66 6.53 -2.03
N ALA A 104 13.24 5.36 -1.55
CA ALA A 104 13.36 4.11 -2.31
C ALA A 104 12.33 3.95 -3.43
N CYS A 105 11.26 4.75 -3.41
CA CYS A 105 10.23 4.76 -4.47
C CYS A 105 10.50 5.82 -5.56
N ILE A 106 11.45 6.75 -5.38
CA ILE A 106 11.86 7.68 -6.44
C ILE A 106 12.63 6.89 -7.49
N THR A 107 12.18 6.95 -8.74
CA THR A 107 12.87 6.34 -9.90
C THR A 107 13.59 7.36 -10.74
N GLU A 108 13.07 8.58 -10.81
CA GLU A 108 13.68 9.67 -11.57
C GLU A 108 13.49 10.99 -10.84
N ILE A 109 14.47 11.86 -10.97
CA ILE A 109 14.38 13.29 -10.65
C ILE A 109 14.57 14.04 -11.96
N PHE A 110 13.70 15.00 -12.25
CA PHE A 110 13.77 15.74 -13.52
C PHE A 110 13.55 17.24 -13.31
N ASP A 111 14.18 18.02 -14.13
CA ASP A 111 13.96 19.46 -14.30
C ASP A 111 13.59 19.80 -15.75
N SER A 112 13.59 21.10 -16.12
CA SER A 112 13.25 21.56 -17.45
C SER A 112 14.28 21.16 -18.53
N GLU A 113 15.49 20.76 -18.15
CA GLU A 113 16.62 20.50 -19.04
C GLU A 113 17.09 19.04 -19.03
N SER A 114 16.87 18.33 -17.92
CA SER A 114 17.50 17.03 -17.65
C SER A 114 16.58 16.08 -16.88
N VAL A 115 16.83 14.77 -17.07
CA VAL A 115 16.25 13.69 -16.29
C VAL A 115 17.42 12.89 -15.70
N TYR A 116 17.35 12.63 -14.40
CA TYR A 116 18.33 11.89 -13.64
C TYR A 116 17.68 10.61 -13.14
N ASP A 117 18.19 9.46 -13.55
CA ASP A 117 17.77 8.16 -13.03
C ASP A 117 18.25 8.03 -11.57
N ALA A 118 17.38 7.58 -10.67
CA ALA A 118 17.72 7.42 -9.26
C ALA A 118 18.82 6.36 -9.03
N ASP A 119 18.95 5.39 -9.93
CA ASP A 119 20.02 4.38 -9.86
C ASP A 119 21.41 4.98 -10.16
N ASP A 120 21.47 6.09 -10.90
CA ASP A 120 22.70 6.82 -11.20
C ASP A 120 23.08 7.85 -10.11
N ILE A 121 22.17 8.14 -9.18
CA ILE A 121 22.35 9.09 -8.08
C ILE A 121 22.89 8.34 -6.85
N SER A 122 23.88 8.88 -6.18
CA SER A 122 24.36 8.27 -4.93
C SER A 122 23.28 8.37 -3.83
N LYS A 123 23.23 7.35 -2.94
CA LYS A 123 22.30 7.34 -1.80
C LYS A 123 22.40 8.60 -0.94
N LYS A 124 23.58 9.20 -0.87
CA LYS A 124 23.80 10.44 -0.12
C LYS A 124 23.13 11.63 -0.79
N GLU A 125 23.30 11.79 -2.11
CA GLU A 125 22.69 12.86 -2.87
C GLU A 125 21.15 12.76 -2.88
N LEU A 126 20.61 11.54 -3.05
CA LEU A 126 19.18 11.29 -2.95
C LEU A 126 18.64 11.63 -1.54
N SER A 127 19.39 11.28 -0.49
CA SER A 127 19.04 11.64 0.88
C SER A 127 19.03 13.15 1.08
N GLU A 128 20.08 13.85 0.65
CA GLU A 128 20.17 15.30 0.72
C GLU A 128 19.05 15.98 -0.09
N PHE A 129 18.67 15.43 -1.23
CA PHE A 129 17.54 15.91 -2.02
C PHE A 129 16.24 15.84 -1.22
N VAL A 130 15.90 14.67 -0.67
CA VAL A 130 14.66 14.48 0.10
C VAL A 130 14.65 15.28 1.39
N ASP A 131 15.78 15.36 2.10
CA ASP A 131 15.91 16.11 3.34
C ASP A 131 15.77 17.64 3.15
N ASN A 132 15.95 18.14 1.93
CA ASN A 132 15.73 19.55 1.56
C ASN A 132 14.30 19.85 1.10
N LEU A 133 13.43 18.85 0.96
CA LEU A 133 12.04 19.07 0.62
C LEU A 133 11.29 19.71 1.80
N THR A 134 10.42 20.65 1.48
CA THR A 134 9.51 21.24 2.46
C THR A 134 8.37 20.29 2.80
N PHE A 135 7.74 20.45 3.96
CA PHE A 135 6.61 19.63 4.38
C PHE A 135 5.47 19.55 3.34
N PRO A 136 5.01 20.66 2.71
CA PRO A 136 3.99 20.57 1.66
C PRO A 136 4.44 19.79 0.42
N GLN A 137 5.73 19.77 0.10
CA GLN A 137 6.26 18.99 -1.01
C GLN A 137 6.25 17.50 -0.67
N ILE A 138 6.64 17.13 0.54
CA ILE A 138 6.57 15.73 1.02
C ILE A 138 5.11 15.25 1.07
N GLU A 139 4.19 16.09 1.57
CA GLU A 139 2.76 15.79 1.61
C GLU A 139 2.20 15.51 0.20
N LYS A 140 2.56 16.35 -0.78
CA LYS A 140 2.17 16.15 -2.18
C LYS A 140 2.68 14.83 -2.76
N LEU A 141 3.90 14.42 -2.41
CA LEU A 141 4.44 13.10 -2.82
C LEU A 141 3.73 11.96 -2.08
N GLY A 142 3.29 12.20 -0.84
CA GLY A 142 2.51 11.25 -0.04
C GLY A 142 1.17 10.89 -0.66
N GLU A 143 0.49 11.84 -1.33
CA GLU A 143 -0.79 11.61 -2.01
C GLU A 143 -0.73 10.46 -3.02
N TYR A 144 0.43 10.24 -3.66
CA TYR A 144 0.63 9.11 -4.57
C TYR A 144 0.51 7.76 -3.87
N PHE A 145 1.04 7.65 -2.65
CA PHE A 145 0.95 6.42 -1.86
C PHE A 145 -0.43 6.24 -1.21
N ASP A 146 -1.12 7.35 -0.90
CA ASP A 146 -2.50 7.29 -0.40
C ASP A 146 -3.46 6.74 -1.45
N ASP A 147 -3.20 7.05 -2.75
CA ASP A 147 -3.96 6.56 -3.90
C ASP A 147 -3.55 5.14 -4.35
N MET A 148 -2.55 4.54 -3.71
CA MET A 148 -2.10 3.20 -4.03
C MET A 148 -3.24 2.18 -3.89
N PRO A 149 -3.42 1.27 -4.88
CA PRO A 149 -4.41 0.21 -4.79
C PRO A 149 -4.28 -0.60 -3.49
N LYS A 150 -5.43 -0.98 -2.92
CA LYS A 150 -5.51 -1.79 -1.69
C LYS A 150 -6.50 -2.91 -1.89
N VAL A 151 -6.19 -4.08 -1.39
CA VAL A 151 -7.17 -5.17 -1.29
C VAL A 151 -8.16 -4.84 -0.17
N PHE A 152 -9.45 -4.98 -0.42
CA PHE A 152 -10.49 -4.63 0.55
C PHE A 152 -11.72 -5.52 0.46
N TYR A 153 -12.47 -5.53 1.55
CA TYR A 153 -13.78 -6.16 1.67
C TYR A 153 -14.65 -5.38 2.64
N ASP A 154 -15.88 -5.06 2.23
CA ASP A 154 -16.86 -4.41 3.11
C ASP A 154 -17.62 -5.46 3.92
N ALA A 155 -17.21 -5.64 5.15
CA ALA A 155 -17.78 -6.60 6.08
C ALA A 155 -19.01 -6.00 6.81
N SER A 156 -20.11 -6.76 6.79
CA SER A 156 -21.29 -6.46 7.62
C SER A 156 -21.48 -7.56 8.65
N TYR A 157 -21.66 -7.20 9.91
CA TYR A 157 -21.80 -8.16 11.02
C TYR A 157 -22.71 -7.61 12.11
N LYS A 158 -23.24 -8.52 12.93
CA LYS A 158 -24.04 -8.18 14.09
C LYS A 158 -23.26 -8.46 15.37
N CYS A 159 -23.17 -7.48 16.25
CA CYS A 159 -22.53 -7.66 17.55
C CYS A 159 -23.30 -8.64 18.43
N ASN A 160 -22.61 -9.64 18.98
CA ASN A 160 -23.19 -10.67 19.85
C ASN A 160 -23.60 -10.13 21.22
N THR A 161 -23.05 -8.99 21.66
CA THR A 161 -23.33 -8.38 22.97
C THR A 161 -24.44 -7.35 22.93
N CYS A 162 -24.35 -6.32 22.05
CA CYS A 162 -25.34 -5.26 21.98
C CYS A 162 -26.40 -5.46 20.90
N GLY A 163 -26.21 -6.44 20.01
CA GLY A 163 -27.17 -6.79 18.97
C GLY A 163 -27.24 -5.79 17.79
N LYS A 164 -26.41 -4.75 17.78
CA LYS A 164 -26.39 -3.77 16.68
C LYS A 164 -25.71 -4.34 15.44
N GLU A 165 -26.26 -4.00 14.29
CA GLU A 165 -25.63 -4.24 13.00
C GLU A 165 -24.54 -3.19 12.76
N GLN A 166 -23.41 -3.62 12.21
CA GLN A 166 -22.24 -2.80 11.96
C GLN A 166 -21.64 -3.14 10.60
N SER A 167 -20.96 -2.18 10.01
CA SER A 167 -20.17 -2.38 8.79
C SER A 167 -18.77 -1.85 9.00
N ARG A 168 -17.80 -2.56 8.43
CA ARG A 168 -16.40 -2.16 8.48
C ARG A 168 -15.69 -2.59 7.20
N THR A 169 -14.96 -1.68 6.59
CA THR A 169 -14.03 -2.03 5.51
C THR A 169 -12.79 -2.68 6.11
N LEU A 170 -12.47 -3.87 5.64
CA LEU A 170 -11.25 -4.61 5.94
C LEU A 170 -10.26 -4.33 4.81
N GLU A 171 -9.08 -3.84 5.13
CA GLU A 171 -8.06 -3.48 4.14
C GLU A 171 -6.74 -4.22 4.43
N GLY A 172 -6.04 -4.59 3.35
CA GLY A 172 -4.77 -5.28 3.39
C GLY A 172 -4.90 -6.75 3.80
N LEU A 173 -3.91 -7.55 3.41
CA LEU A 173 -3.88 -9.00 3.64
C LEU A 173 -4.08 -9.40 5.11
N GLN A 174 -3.46 -8.67 6.02
CA GLN A 174 -3.50 -8.94 7.47
C GLN A 174 -4.90 -8.79 8.10
N SER A 175 -5.85 -8.19 7.38
CA SER A 175 -7.24 -8.10 7.86
C SER A 175 -8.03 -9.39 7.68
N PHE A 176 -7.49 -10.35 6.92
CA PHE A 176 -8.15 -11.60 6.56
C PHE A 176 -7.50 -12.85 7.17
N PHE A 177 -6.35 -12.71 7.85
CA PHE A 177 -5.59 -13.85 8.39
C PHE A 177 -4.98 -13.58 9.75
#